data_3b9a630aa87842ba73a188f51bfc770b
#
_entry.id   3b9a630aa87842ba73a188f51bfc770b
#
_cell.length_a   1.000
_cell.length_b   1.000
_cell.length_c   1.000
_cell.angle_alpha   90.00
_cell.angle_beta   90.00
_cell.angle_gamma   90.00
#
_symmetry.space_group_name_H-M   'P 1'
#
loop_
_entity.id
_entity.type
_entity.pdbx_description
1 polymer ?
#
loop_
_entity_poly.entity_id
_entity_poly.type
_entity_poly.pdbx_seq_one_letter_code
_entity_poly.pdbx_strand_id
1 'polypeptide(L)'
;MRKGIFVLAFVLFAAAEGFSQSKYQSAFGVRISSGYTDLIAASYKTFLGESPSAIELNLGFRPDYGYTGVFNLSLSASYQYHFEIQQVDGLQWFVGGGLTGYRSFSGHTDYEGFGLGIFPTGGIDYKFSAIPLNVSADLRPTIRISAPRYYDYGNFYVGNFGVSARYTLR
;
A
#
# COMPACT_ATOMS: atom_id res chain seq x y z
N MET A 1 -25.88 -7.27 -7.63
CA MET A 1 -24.56 -6.69 -7.31
C MET A 1 -24.60 -5.29 -6.67
N ARG A 2 -25.64 -4.47 -6.87
CA ARG A 2 -25.78 -3.12 -6.25
C ARG A 2 -25.99 -3.11 -4.71
N LYS A 3 -26.52 -4.19 -4.14
CA LYS A 3 -26.83 -4.30 -2.68
C LYS A 3 -25.60 -4.51 -1.79
N GLY A 4 -24.51 -5.09 -2.31
CA GLY A 4 -23.30 -5.35 -1.54
C GLY A 4 -22.45 -4.09 -1.27
N ILE A 5 -22.47 -3.10 -2.18
CA ILE A 5 -21.73 -1.85 -2.03
C ILE A 5 -22.35 -0.97 -0.92
N PHE A 6 -23.68 -0.98 -0.79
CA PHE A 6 -24.38 -0.25 0.27
C PHE A 6 -24.17 -0.85 1.66
N VAL A 7 -24.01 -2.18 1.76
CA VAL A 7 -23.71 -2.84 3.04
C VAL A 7 -22.28 -2.50 3.51
N LEU A 8 -21.32 -2.48 2.60
CA LEU A 8 -19.95 -2.09 2.93
C LEU A 8 -19.85 -0.60 3.34
N ALA A 9 -20.56 0.28 2.67
CA ALA A 9 -20.64 1.69 3.02
C ALA A 9 -21.37 1.92 4.35
N PHE A 10 -22.41 1.14 4.65
CA PHE A 10 -23.17 1.24 5.91
C PHE A 10 -22.38 0.71 7.11
N VAL A 11 -21.60 -0.36 6.95
CA VAL A 11 -20.69 -0.88 7.98
C VAL A 11 -19.59 0.13 8.31
N LEU A 12 -19.11 0.88 7.32
CA LEU A 12 -18.15 1.98 7.53
C LEU A 12 -18.78 3.19 8.26
N PHE A 13 -20.08 3.42 8.08
CA PHE A 13 -20.79 4.55 8.70
C PHE A 13 -21.26 4.26 10.15
N ALA A 14 -21.59 3.01 10.47
CA ALA A 14 -22.07 2.61 11.79
C ALA A 14 -20.96 2.53 12.87
N ALA A 15 -19.69 2.65 12.49
CA ALA A 15 -18.55 2.67 13.41
C ALA A 15 -18.20 4.08 13.95
N ALA A 16 -19.00 5.11 13.62
CA ALA A 16 -18.69 6.51 13.91
C ALA A 16 -19.16 7.00 15.29
N GLU A 17 -19.41 6.11 16.26
CA GLU A 17 -19.76 6.50 17.63
C GLU A 17 -18.48 6.59 18.48
N GLY A 18 -18.15 7.81 18.82
CA GLY A 18 -17.04 8.38 19.52
C GLY A 18 -16.26 7.57 20.55
N PHE A 19 -14.96 7.49 20.37
CA PHE A 19 -13.97 7.40 21.45
C PHE A 19 -12.68 8.10 21.01
N SER A 20 -12.03 8.76 22.01
CA SER A 20 -10.76 9.45 21.95
C SER A 20 -9.74 8.80 21.00
N GLN A 21 -9.15 9.60 20.13
CA GLN A 21 -8.12 9.23 19.15
C GLN A 21 -6.94 8.53 19.81
N SER A 22 -6.92 7.21 19.84
CA SER A 22 -5.70 6.49 20.16
C SER A 22 -4.87 6.36 18.88
N LYS A 23 -3.94 7.31 18.67
CA LYS A 23 -2.89 7.16 17.68
C LYS A 23 -2.18 5.81 17.92
N TYR A 24 -2.13 4.94 16.93
CA TYR A 24 -1.25 3.78 16.98
C TYR A 24 0.17 4.20 16.66
N GLN A 25 1.15 3.56 17.28
CA GLN A 25 2.56 3.84 17.00
C GLN A 25 3.03 3.06 15.77
N SER A 26 2.64 1.81 15.67
CA SER A 26 2.98 0.96 14.54
C SER A 26 1.87 -0.02 14.20
N ALA A 27 1.89 -0.55 13.00
CA ALA A 27 0.93 -1.54 12.54
C ALA A 27 1.58 -2.50 11.54
N PHE A 28 1.18 -3.76 11.55
CA PHE A 28 1.61 -4.76 10.59
C PHE A 28 0.42 -5.51 10.01
N GLY A 29 0.54 -5.95 8.77
CA GLY A 29 -0.55 -6.63 8.10
C GLY A 29 -0.26 -6.92 6.64
N VAL A 30 -1.29 -6.81 5.81
CA VAL A 30 -1.24 -7.18 4.40
C VAL A 30 -1.69 -6.01 3.55
N ARG A 31 -1.04 -5.80 2.41
CA ARG A 31 -1.46 -4.92 1.32
C ARG A 31 -1.75 -5.76 0.08
N ILE A 32 -2.88 -5.51 -0.56
CA ILE A 32 -3.23 -6.05 -1.87
C ILE A 32 -3.21 -4.89 -2.85
N SER A 33 -2.59 -5.07 -4.00
CA SER A 33 -2.42 -4.00 -4.98
C SER A 33 -2.61 -4.45 -6.42
N SER A 34 -2.84 -3.48 -7.30
CA SER A 34 -2.81 -3.66 -8.74
C SER A 34 -1.43 -3.36 -9.36
N GLY A 35 -0.39 -3.22 -8.52
CA GLY A 35 0.97 -2.90 -8.94
C GLY A 35 1.58 -3.95 -9.88
N TYR A 36 2.52 -3.54 -10.72
CA TYR A 36 3.24 -4.48 -11.59
C TYR A 36 4.35 -5.25 -10.86
N THR A 37 4.78 -4.79 -9.68
CA THR A 37 5.83 -5.42 -8.88
C THR A 37 5.29 -6.32 -7.78
N ASP A 38 4.10 -6.01 -7.26
CA ASP A 38 3.46 -6.70 -6.15
C ASP A 38 1.96 -6.81 -6.38
N LEU A 39 1.39 -7.96 -6.08
CA LEU A 39 -0.05 -8.18 -5.97
C LEU A 39 -0.46 -8.26 -4.51
N ILE A 40 0.34 -8.95 -3.70
CA ILE A 40 0.18 -9.09 -2.27
C ILE A 40 1.50 -8.76 -1.58
N ALA A 41 1.45 -8.04 -0.47
CA ALA A 41 2.63 -7.68 0.30
C ALA A 41 2.37 -7.79 1.81
N ALA A 42 3.38 -8.25 2.54
CA ALA A 42 3.46 -8.00 3.96
C ALA A 42 3.75 -6.51 4.17
N SER A 43 2.96 -5.85 5.00
CA SER A 43 3.01 -4.40 5.20
C SER A 43 3.29 -4.07 6.65
N TYR A 44 4.26 -3.20 6.88
CA TYR A 44 4.58 -2.62 8.18
C TYR A 44 4.57 -1.11 8.06
N LYS A 45 3.87 -0.44 8.98
CA LYS A 45 3.80 1.03 9.06
C LYS A 45 4.11 1.48 10.47
N THR A 46 4.92 2.52 10.60
CA THR A 46 5.26 3.12 11.89
C THR A 46 5.28 4.64 11.80
N PHE A 47 4.69 5.30 12.80
CA PHE A 47 4.78 6.75 12.96
C PHE A 47 6.08 7.13 13.66
N LEU A 48 6.65 8.27 13.30
CA LEU A 48 7.90 8.77 13.85
C LEU A 48 7.62 9.61 15.11
N GLY A 49 7.52 8.93 16.25
CA GLY A 49 7.16 9.54 17.53
C GLY A 49 5.73 10.10 17.50
N GLU A 50 5.54 11.32 18.01
CA GLU A 50 4.25 12.03 18.00
C GLU A 50 4.00 12.79 16.69
N SER A 51 4.91 12.71 15.74
CA SER A 51 4.81 13.38 14.45
C SER A 51 3.70 12.78 13.58
N PRO A 52 3.04 13.57 12.72
CA PRO A 52 2.14 13.05 11.69
C PRO A 52 2.86 12.29 10.56
N SER A 53 4.17 12.13 10.67
CA SER A 53 5.03 11.46 9.70
C SER A 53 5.08 9.96 9.97
N ALA A 54 4.96 9.16 8.92
CA ALA A 54 5.07 7.71 9.02
C ALA A 54 6.02 7.15 7.95
N ILE A 55 6.62 6.00 8.26
CA ILE A 55 7.33 5.15 7.31
C ILE A 55 6.50 3.89 7.11
N GLU A 56 6.32 3.51 5.86
CA GLU A 56 5.68 2.26 5.49
C GLU A 56 6.66 1.41 4.66
N LEU A 57 6.81 0.15 5.07
CA LEU A 57 7.62 -0.87 4.40
C LEU A 57 6.69 -1.97 3.88
N ASN A 58 6.90 -2.43 2.64
CA ASN A 58 6.16 -3.54 2.08
C ASN A 58 7.13 -4.54 1.44
N LEU A 59 6.97 -5.82 1.80
CA LEU A 59 7.61 -6.94 1.15
C LEU A 59 6.58 -7.63 0.27
N GLY A 60 6.68 -7.41 -1.03
CA GLY A 60 5.67 -7.79 -2.00
C GLY A 60 6.03 -9.02 -2.81
N PHE A 61 4.98 -9.71 -3.24
CA PHE A 61 5.04 -10.83 -4.17
C PHE A 61 3.99 -10.65 -5.25
N ARG A 62 4.38 -10.92 -6.50
CA ARG A 62 3.48 -11.00 -7.63
C ARG A 62 3.74 -12.29 -8.40
N PRO A 63 2.79 -13.25 -8.35
CA PRO A 63 2.85 -14.43 -9.19
C PRO A 63 2.60 -14.05 -10.65
N ASP A 64 3.12 -14.86 -11.57
CA ASP A 64 2.76 -14.76 -12.98
C ASP A 64 1.35 -15.30 -13.21
N TYR A 65 0.56 -14.55 -13.96
CA TYR A 65 -0.75 -14.98 -14.47
C TYR A 65 -0.71 -15.20 -15.99
N GLY A 66 0.45 -15.51 -16.56
CA GLY A 66 0.58 -15.62 -18.01
C GLY A 66 1.57 -16.70 -18.46
N TYR A 67 1.75 -16.78 -19.77
CA TYR A 67 2.61 -17.76 -20.46
C TYR A 67 4.13 -17.52 -20.27
N THR A 68 4.52 -16.50 -19.52
CA THR A 68 5.93 -16.09 -19.39
C THR A 68 6.66 -16.70 -18.18
N GLY A 69 5.93 -17.30 -17.24
CA GLY A 69 6.51 -17.89 -16.02
C GLY A 69 7.30 -16.90 -15.16
N VAL A 70 6.95 -15.60 -15.23
CA VAL A 70 7.65 -14.54 -14.47
C VAL A 70 6.98 -14.34 -13.12
N PHE A 71 7.72 -14.41 -12.04
CA PHE A 71 7.25 -13.92 -10.73
C PHE A 71 8.19 -12.84 -10.17
N ASN A 72 7.62 -11.91 -9.42
CA ASN A 72 8.37 -10.81 -8.84
C ASN A 72 8.37 -10.89 -7.31
N LEU A 73 9.54 -10.62 -6.73
CA LEU A 73 9.68 -10.25 -5.33
C LEU A 73 10.06 -8.77 -5.26
N SER A 74 9.41 -8.01 -4.40
CA SER A 74 9.64 -6.58 -4.27
C SER A 74 9.80 -6.17 -2.81
N LEU A 75 10.59 -5.13 -2.61
CA LEU A 75 10.69 -4.39 -1.36
C LEU A 75 10.44 -2.93 -1.66
N SER A 76 9.47 -2.32 -0.97
CA SER A 76 9.21 -0.89 -1.09
C SER A 76 9.25 -0.21 0.27
N ALA A 77 9.70 1.05 0.26
CA ALA A 77 9.69 1.94 1.41
C ALA A 77 9.10 3.28 1.00
N SER A 78 8.20 3.83 1.82
CA SER A 78 7.64 5.15 1.60
C SER A 78 7.60 5.96 2.88
N TYR A 79 7.85 7.27 2.73
CA TYR A 79 7.59 8.27 3.74
C TYR A 79 6.22 8.90 3.45
N GLN A 80 5.39 9.06 4.48
CA GLN A 80 4.04 9.57 4.39
C GLN A 80 3.83 10.64 5.45
N TYR A 81 3.19 11.74 5.08
CA TYR A 81 2.74 12.78 6.00
C TYR A 81 1.22 12.76 6.07
N HIS A 82 0.68 12.60 7.28
CA HIS A 82 -0.73 12.39 7.56
C HIS A 82 -1.40 13.68 8.00
N PHE A 83 -2.64 13.88 7.54
CA PHE A 83 -3.52 14.98 7.91
C PHE A 83 -4.82 14.42 8.48
N GLU A 84 -5.20 14.87 9.66
CA GLU A 84 -6.43 14.44 10.31
C GLU A 84 -7.66 15.05 9.64
N ILE A 85 -8.69 14.25 9.46
CA ILE A 85 -10.01 14.70 9.02
C ILE A 85 -10.87 14.85 10.26
N GLN A 86 -11.00 16.09 10.77
CA GLN A 86 -11.65 16.42 12.05
C GLN A 86 -13.09 15.96 12.19
N GLN A 87 -13.79 15.72 11.06
CA GLN A 87 -15.18 15.29 11.02
C GLN A 87 -15.39 13.82 11.31
N VAL A 88 -14.32 13.00 11.22
CA VAL A 88 -14.38 11.54 11.39
C VAL A 88 -13.19 11.07 12.20
N ASP A 89 -13.44 10.67 13.43
CA ASP A 89 -12.39 10.16 14.32
C ASP A 89 -11.69 8.96 13.72
N GLY A 90 -10.35 8.98 13.75
CA GLY A 90 -9.51 7.92 13.21
C GLY A 90 -9.31 7.96 11.70
N LEU A 91 -9.95 8.88 10.96
CA LEU A 91 -9.75 9.05 9.53
C LEU A 91 -8.68 10.09 9.26
N GLN A 92 -7.73 9.73 8.42
CA GLN A 92 -6.65 10.60 7.96
C GLN A 92 -6.51 10.45 6.45
N TRP A 93 -6.05 11.49 5.78
CA TRP A 93 -5.49 11.38 4.44
C TRP A 93 -3.99 11.60 4.51
N PHE A 94 -3.24 11.10 3.57
CA PHE A 94 -1.81 11.26 3.54
C PHE A 94 -1.29 11.50 2.14
N VAL A 95 -0.12 12.14 2.09
CA VAL A 95 0.70 12.29 0.88
C VAL A 95 2.14 11.95 1.23
N GLY A 96 2.87 11.51 0.23
CA GLY A 96 4.26 11.15 0.43
C GLY A 96 4.94 10.67 -0.83
N GLY A 97 6.01 9.92 -0.64
CA GLY A 97 6.76 9.33 -1.72
C GLY A 97 7.62 8.18 -1.24
N GLY A 98 8.06 7.37 -2.18
CA GLY A 98 8.86 6.20 -1.85
C GLY A 98 9.64 5.66 -3.02
N LEU A 99 10.30 4.55 -2.74
CA LEU A 99 11.08 3.79 -3.70
C LEU A 99 10.70 2.31 -3.61
N THR A 100 10.81 1.62 -4.72
CA THR A 100 10.62 0.17 -4.81
C THR A 100 11.78 -0.46 -5.56
N GLY A 101 12.32 -1.53 -4.99
CA GLY A 101 13.23 -2.44 -5.67
C GLY A 101 12.52 -3.77 -5.87
N TYR A 102 12.70 -4.40 -7.02
CA TYR A 102 12.13 -5.71 -7.29
C TYR A 102 13.08 -6.58 -8.08
N ARG A 103 12.94 -7.88 -7.91
CA ARG A 103 13.61 -8.89 -8.71
C ARG A 103 12.57 -9.74 -9.42
N SER A 104 12.71 -9.83 -10.73
CA SER A 104 11.94 -10.72 -11.57
C SER A 104 12.70 -12.03 -11.75
N PHE A 105 11.98 -13.14 -11.59
CA PHE A 105 12.47 -14.49 -11.82
C PHE A 105 11.68 -15.10 -12.97
N SER A 106 12.36 -15.70 -13.92
CA SER A 106 11.75 -16.31 -15.11
C SER A 106 12.57 -17.50 -15.59
N GLY A 107 11.93 -18.44 -16.26
CA GLY A 107 12.64 -19.47 -17.02
C GLY A 107 13.32 -18.96 -18.29
N HIS A 108 13.11 -17.68 -18.68
CA HIS A 108 13.70 -17.04 -19.83
C HIS A 108 14.58 -15.87 -19.36
N THR A 109 15.84 -15.88 -19.77
CA THR A 109 16.87 -14.92 -19.34
C THR A 109 16.53 -13.45 -19.64
N ASP A 110 15.72 -13.20 -20.65
CA ASP A 110 15.34 -11.83 -21.06
C ASP A 110 14.38 -11.14 -20.07
N TYR A 111 13.65 -11.92 -19.27
CA TYR A 111 12.69 -11.42 -18.28
C TYR A 111 13.24 -11.43 -16.85
N GLU A 112 14.43 -12.03 -16.66
CA GLU A 112 15.07 -12.09 -15.35
C GLU A 112 15.91 -10.85 -15.11
N GLY A 113 15.82 -10.30 -13.87
CA GLY A 113 16.68 -9.17 -13.50
C GLY A 113 16.13 -8.36 -12.34
N PHE A 114 16.88 -7.32 -12.04
CA PHE A 114 16.57 -6.38 -10.97
C PHE A 114 16.02 -5.07 -11.56
N GLY A 115 14.99 -4.53 -10.92
CA GLY A 115 14.41 -3.24 -11.28
C GLY A 115 14.27 -2.32 -10.09
N LEU A 116 14.27 -1.02 -10.39
CA LEU A 116 14.10 0.07 -9.42
C LEU A 116 13.05 1.05 -9.92
N GLY A 117 12.26 1.57 -8.99
CA GLY A 117 11.29 2.62 -9.25
C GLY A 117 11.15 3.57 -8.08
N ILE A 118 10.67 4.76 -8.38
CA ILE A 118 10.25 5.76 -7.39
C ILE A 118 8.77 6.06 -7.61
N PHE A 119 8.08 6.44 -6.55
CA PHE A 119 6.67 6.76 -6.63
C PHE A 119 6.27 7.85 -5.64
N PRO A 120 5.45 8.83 -6.04
CA PRO A 120 4.62 9.56 -5.10
C PRO A 120 3.54 8.63 -4.56
N THR A 121 3.05 8.89 -3.37
CA THR A 121 1.92 8.17 -2.78
C THR A 121 0.93 9.13 -2.17
N GLY A 122 -0.34 8.80 -2.27
CA GLY A 122 -1.42 9.51 -1.59
C GLY A 122 -2.56 8.56 -1.32
N GLY A 123 -3.29 8.81 -0.25
CA GLY A 123 -4.36 7.92 0.13
C GLY A 123 -5.10 8.33 1.39
N ILE A 124 -5.91 7.41 1.85
CA ILE A 124 -6.67 7.53 3.11
C ILE A 124 -6.27 6.40 4.05
N ASP A 125 -6.31 6.70 5.32
CA ASP A 125 -5.94 5.81 6.42
C ASP A 125 -7.01 5.91 7.49
N TYR A 126 -7.59 4.78 7.90
CA TYR A 126 -8.62 4.73 8.93
C TYR A 126 -8.23 3.77 10.04
N LYS A 127 -8.12 4.29 11.25
CA LYS A 127 -7.90 3.52 12.47
C LYS A 127 -9.22 3.32 13.21
N PHE A 128 -9.63 2.07 13.35
CA PHE A 128 -10.82 1.73 14.13
C PHE A 128 -10.57 1.95 15.62
N SER A 129 -11.47 2.66 16.30
CA SER A 129 -11.36 2.92 17.75
C SER A 129 -11.64 1.68 18.59
N ALA A 130 -12.62 0.87 18.19
CA ALA A 130 -13.11 -0.28 18.93
C ALA A 130 -12.22 -1.52 18.85
N ILE A 131 -11.41 -1.63 17.80
CA ILE A 131 -10.56 -2.81 17.53
C ILE A 131 -9.15 -2.38 17.09
N PRO A 132 -8.13 -3.21 17.32
CA PRO A 132 -6.76 -2.90 16.91
C PRO A 132 -6.56 -3.11 15.39
N LEU A 133 -7.39 -2.46 14.57
CA LEU A 133 -7.38 -2.56 13.12
C LEU A 133 -7.17 -1.18 12.49
N ASN A 134 -6.29 -1.14 11.51
CA ASN A 134 -6.10 -0.04 10.58
C ASN A 134 -6.38 -0.52 9.16
N VAL A 135 -7.13 0.26 8.40
CA VAL A 135 -7.37 0.02 6.96
C VAL A 135 -6.96 1.26 6.19
N SER A 136 -6.23 1.08 5.11
CA SER A 136 -5.85 2.18 4.24
C SER A 136 -6.04 1.84 2.77
N ALA A 137 -6.27 2.88 1.96
CA ALA A 137 -6.27 2.80 0.51
C ALA A 137 -5.31 3.84 -0.05
N ASP A 138 -4.49 3.45 -1.02
CA ASP A 138 -3.45 4.31 -1.58
C ASP A 138 -3.32 4.16 -3.10
N LEU A 139 -2.78 5.20 -3.72
CA LEU A 139 -2.35 5.24 -5.10
C LEU A 139 -0.84 5.53 -5.14
N ARG A 140 -0.09 4.75 -5.94
CA ARG A 140 1.37 4.86 -6.08
C ARG A 140 1.78 4.84 -7.56
N PRO A 141 1.52 5.91 -8.32
CA PRO A 141 2.02 5.98 -9.69
C PRO A 141 3.54 5.84 -9.68
N THR A 142 4.05 4.85 -10.38
CA THR A 142 5.46 4.45 -10.28
C THR A 142 6.22 4.84 -11.53
N ILE A 143 7.33 5.56 -11.36
CA ILE A 143 8.31 5.88 -12.39
C ILE A 143 9.44 4.86 -12.29
N ARG A 144 9.64 4.08 -13.35
CA ARG A 144 10.73 3.13 -13.45
C ARG A 144 12.05 3.85 -13.74
N ILE A 145 13.05 3.58 -12.91
CA ILE A 145 14.42 4.04 -13.10
C ILE A 145 15.21 2.99 -13.86
N SER A 146 15.02 1.72 -13.50
CA SER A 146 15.60 0.58 -14.19
C SER A 146 14.64 -0.60 -14.21
N ALA A 147 14.75 -1.44 -15.25
CA ALA A 147 13.97 -2.66 -15.39
C ALA A 147 14.80 -3.74 -16.12
N PRO A 148 14.47 -5.03 -15.98
CA PRO A 148 14.96 -6.08 -16.85
C PRO A 148 14.66 -5.76 -18.30
N ARG A 149 15.50 -6.24 -19.23
CA ARG A 149 15.56 -5.84 -20.66
C ARG A 149 14.25 -5.89 -21.45
N TYR A 150 13.29 -6.72 -21.06
CA TYR A 150 12.07 -6.98 -21.84
C TYR A 150 10.77 -6.44 -21.25
N TYR A 151 10.84 -5.60 -20.20
CA TYR A 151 9.65 -4.88 -19.75
C TYR A 151 9.40 -3.66 -20.64
N ASP A 152 8.77 -3.89 -21.79
CA ASP A 152 8.39 -2.84 -22.78
C ASP A 152 7.12 -2.05 -22.37
N TYR A 153 6.78 -2.07 -21.09
CA TYR A 153 5.81 -1.12 -20.55
C TYR A 153 6.54 0.20 -20.28
N GLY A 154 6.00 1.31 -20.78
CA GLY A 154 6.60 2.64 -20.62
C GLY A 154 7.12 2.91 -19.20
N ASN A 155 8.04 3.85 -19.06
CA ASN A 155 8.71 4.16 -17.78
C ASN A 155 7.76 4.65 -16.67
N PHE A 156 6.49 4.88 -16.97
CA PHE A 156 5.50 5.40 -16.04
C PHE A 156 4.28 4.47 -15.96
N TYR A 157 3.99 4.00 -14.76
CA TYR A 157 2.84 3.15 -14.47
C TYR A 157 1.91 3.82 -13.44
N VAL A 158 0.72 4.20 -13.88
CA VAL A 158 -0.28 4.92 -13.06
C VAL A 158 -1.10 3.96 -12.18
N GLY A 159 -1.29 2.74 -12.61
CA GLY A 159 -2.30 1.81 -12.11
C GLY A 159 -2.00 1.11 -10.79
N ASN A 160 -0.99 1.53 -10.01
CA ASN A 160 -0.69 0.91 -8.72
C ASN A 160 -1.61 1.48 -7.62
N PHE A 161 -2.81 0.92 -7.54
CA PHE A 161 -3.76 1.14 -6.45
C PHE A 161 -3.64 0.02 -5.43
N GLY A 162 -3.67 0.34 -4.13
CA GLY A 162 -3.55 -0.63 -3.06
C GLY A 162 -4.55 -0.42 -1.94
N VAL A 163 -4.91 -1.53 -1.29
CA VAL A 163 -5.69 -1.55 -0.06
C VAL A 163 -4.92 -2.36 0.96
N SER A 164 -4.82 -1.86 2.18
CA SER A 164 -4.13 -2.54 3.27
C SER A 164 -5.04 -2.73 4.47
N ALA A 165 -4.84 -3.84 5.15
CA ALA A 165 -5.42 -4.12 6.47
C ALA A 165 -4.29 -4.50 7.42
N ARG A 166 -4.17 -3.77 8.55
CA ARG A 166 -3.06 -3.92 9.51
C ARG A 166 -3.57 -4.00 10.93
N TYR A 167 -2.97 -4.87 11.71
CA TYR A 167 -3.11 -4.92 13.15
C TYR A 167 -2.25 -3.83 13.78
N THR A 168 -2.85 -2.97 14.63
CA THR A 168 -2.14 -1.85 15.26
C THR A 168 -1.51 -2.27 16.57
N LEU A 169 -0.27 -1.88 16.76
CA LEU A 169 0.51 -2.01 17.99
C LEU A 169 0.51 -0.65 18.72
N ARG A 170 0.45 -0.71 20.03
CA ARG A 170 0.55 0.46 20.91
C ARG A 170 1.99 0.83 21.17
#